data_523426f4a3427eee41d497a170202a9a
#
_entry.id   523426f4a3427eee41d497a170202a9a
#
_cell.length_a   1.000
_cell.length_b   1.000
_cell.length_c   1.000
_cell.angle_alpha   90.00
_cell.angle_beta   90.00
_cell.angle_gamma   90.00
#
_symmetry.space_group_name_H-M   'P 1'
#
loop_
_entity.id
_entity.type
_entity.pdbx_description
1 polymer ?
#
loop_
_entity_poly.entity_id
_entity_poly.type
_entity_poly.pdbx_seq_one_letter_code
_entity_poly.pdbx_strand_id
1 'polypeptide(L)'
;MAGGSVIDRLPGRQAAIAALVAARRRPGEEWVGSLLHRLWLARGRPEGLAAQPRDLRPADASAGRQILAGAFVLGGETLAPGQRGDPWNRPSPSRRFAVLLHRFGWMPDLLALGSEGAAEGLRLTLEWSRTFGRWNAFSWGSEVLERRVFNQACAARALCARASDAEFACIIHDLSRQARRLLEIDEGPARAAERATAAAVAGAALAGGGGERLLAEALRRLRRVLPASVTPDGGHASRNPQAAVELAFDLATLDGALAQRGLTSPDELLGALDRLSGAVRFFTLGDGRLAAFQGGESLDRAYVAAARLQDSADDRPSPATRNGYHRLESRSLQVVADAAAPAPGPWSVSACAQPLAIEVLAQGRRLIVGGGWSPDAAAAQAMRLVDAASTASIGDAACGEPLRGFAARALGPRLDDIAYRVESARREAADGLWLEMAHDGWAERFGLRHERKLYLGVEADELRGEDRFAPVRETADPAGRRFVPFTVRFHLHDEVQAQVARDRKSVLLRFGGDDHGWWLRSDALEVTLEPSVHYRLGQPRPTQQVLLRGQVRLSEGARVRWKLSSAARADAPS
;
A
#
# COMPACT_ATOMS: atom_id res chain seq x y z
N MET A 1 22.98 -32.97 -2.44
CA MET A 1 21.97 -33.06 -3.51
C MET A 1 20.75 -33.74 -2.97
N ALA A 2 19.70 -33.04 -2.67
CA ALA A 2 18.36 -33.58 -2.50
C ALA A 2 17.41 -32.45 -2.90
N GLY A 3 16.91 -32.52 -4.14
CA GLY A 3 15.88 -31.65 -4.65
C GLY A 3 14.56 -32.02 -4.00
N GLY A 4 14.27 -31.43 -2.84
CA GLY A 4 12.92 -31.44 -2.28
C GLY A 4 11.99 -30.72 -3.25
N SER A 5 10.91 -31.37 -3.67
CA SER A 5 9.94 -30.83 -4.61
C SER A 5 9.32 -29.56 -4.01
N VAL A 6 8.99 -28.59 -4.85
CA VAL A 6 8.29 -27.35 -4.46
C VAL A 6 6.96 -27.61 -3.75
N ILE A 7 6.42 -28.82 -3.85
CA ILE A 7 5.19 -29.28 -3.21
C ILE A 7 5.38 -29.51 -1.70
N ASP A 8 6.58 -29.90 -1.25
CA ASP A 8 6.87 -30.17 0.17
C ASP A 8 7.02 -28.90 1.04
N ARG A 9 7.05 -27.72 0.40
CA ARG A 9 7.17 -26.42 1.08
C ARG A 9 5.87 -25.62 1.16
N LEU A 10 4.81 -26.05 0.49
CA LEU A 10 3.49 -25.46 0.67
C LEU A 10 2.85 -26.13 1.90
N PRO A 11 2.50 -25.38 2.95
CA PRO A 11 1.66 -25.93 4.00
C PRO A 11 0.45 -26.59 3.35
N GLY A 12 0.18 -27.84 3.65
CA GLY A 12 -0.91 -28.61 3.03
C GLY A 12 -2.27 -27.91 3.11
N ARG A 13 -2.43 -27.03 4.12
CA ARG A 13 -3.57 -26.16 4.31
C ARG A 13 -3.74 -25.12 3.19
N GLN A 14 -2.69 -24.43 2.75
CA GLN A 14 -2.79 -23.43 1.68
C GLN A 14 -3.04 -24.08 0.32
N ALA A 15 -2.44 -25.23 0.05
CA ALA A 15 -2.72 -25.98 -1.17
C ALA A 15 -4.18 -26.44 -1.23
N ALA A 16 -4.73 -26.93 -0.10
CA ALA A 16 -6.14 -27.31 0.01
C ALA A 16 -7.08 -26.13 -0.18
N ILE A 17 -6.78 -24.98 0.45
CA ILE A 17 -7.55 -23.74 0.28
C ILE A 17 -7.48 -23.27 -1.18
N ALA A 18 -6.30 -23.31 -1.81
CA ALA A 18 -6.13 -22.93 -3.21
C ALA A 18 -6.95 -23.82 -4.15
N ALA A 19 -6.94 -25.14 -3.91
CA ALA A 19 -7.75 -26.09 -4.67
C ALA A 19 -9.25 -25.83 -4.52
N LEU A 20 -9.72 -25.59 -3.28
CA LEU A 20 -11.12 -25.27 -3.00
C LEU A 20 -11.56 -23.96 -3.67
N VAL A 21 -10.75 -22.91 -3.60
CA VAL A 21 -11.01 -21.63 -4.26
C VAL A 21 -11.05 -21.79 -5.78
N ALA A 22 -10.09 -22.52 -6.35
CA ALA A 22 -10.08 -22.79 -7.80
C ALA A 22 -11.28 -23.61 -8.26
N ALA A 23 -11.70 -24.61 -7.48
CA ALA A 23 -12.88 -25.42 -7.77
C ALA A 23 -14.19 -24.60 -7.74
N ARG A 24 -14.29 -23.63 -6.84
CA ARG A 24 -15.47 -22.72 -6.75
C ARG A 24 -15.49 -21.65 -7.84
N ARG A 25 -14.35 -21.24 -8.37
CA ARG A 25 -14.29 -20.20 -9.41
C ARG A 25 -14.90 -20.63 -10.74
N ARG A 26 -14.67 -21.85 -11.20
CA ARG A 26 -15.13 -22.35 -12.49
C ARG A 26 -16.66 -22.24 -12.69
N PRO A 27 -17.51 -22.80 -11.81
CA PRO A 27 -18.95 -22.65 -11.95
C PRO A 27 -19.40 -21.18 -11.89
N GLY A 28 -18.72 -20.37 -11.06
CA GLY A 28 -18.98 -18.94 -10.95
C GLY A 28 -18.68 -18.19 -12.25
N GLU A 29 -17.58 -18.47 -12.92
CA GLU A 29 -17.20 -17.85 -14.19
C GLU A 29 -18.14 -18.24 -15.33
N GLU A 30 -18.58 -19.52 -15.39
CA GLU A 30 -19.60 -19.98 -16.35
C GLU A 30 -20.95 -19.29 -16.14
N TRP A 31 -21.39 -19.17 -14.89
CA TRP A 31 -22.61 -18.43 -14.54
C TRP A 31 -22.52 -16.97 -14.97
N VAL A 32 -21.43 -16.29 -14.61
CA VAL A 32 -21.22 -14.85 -14.91
C VAL A 32 -21.14 -14.59 -16.42
N GLY A 33 -20.63 -15.53 -17.21
CA GLY A 33 -20.62 -15.47 -18.67
C GLY A 33 -21.99 -15.71 -19.33
N SER A 34 -22.98 -16.25 -18.58
CA SER A 34 -24.26 -16.69 -19.13
C SER A 34 -25.19 -15.52 -19.54
N LEU A 35 -26.11 -15.80 -20.47
CA LEU A 35 -27.16 -14.86 -20.86
C LEU A 35 -28.10 -14.56 -19.68
N LEU A 36 -28.41 -15.55 -18.85
CA LEU A 36 -29.27 -15.39 -17.68
C LEU A 36 -28.71 -14.42 -16.66
N HIS A 37 -27.41 -14.51 -16.38
CA HIS A 37 -26.75 -13.56 -15.50
C HIS A 37 -26.74 -12.14 -16.08
N ARG A 38 -26.54 -12.00 -17.39
CA ARG A 38 -26.63 -10.68 -18.06
C ARG A 38 -28.02 -10.06 -17.92
N LEU A 39 -29.06 -10.84 -18.11
CA LEU A 39 -30.46 -10.40 -17.89
C LEU A 39 -30.71 -10.07 -16.42
N TRP A 40 -30.14 -10.82 -15.52
CA TRP A 40 -30.24 -10.55 -14.08
C TRP A 40 -29.56 -9.21 -13.70
N LEU A 41 -28.35 -8.95 -14.19
CA LEU A 41 -27.67 -7.66 -13.99
C LEU A 41 -28.42 -6.47 -14.62
N ALA A 42 -29.18 -6.70 -15.68
CA ALA A 42 -29.96 -5.66 -16.36
C ALA A 42 -31.30 -5.33 -15.66
N ARG A 43 -31.69 -6.06 -14.61
CA ARG A 43 -32.92 -5.80 -13.85
C ARG A 43 -32.83 -4.48 -13.07
N GLY A 44 -34.00 -3.84 -12.83
CA GLY A 44 -34.09 -2.63 -12.02
C GLY A 44 -33.24 -1.49 -12.58
N ARG A 45 -33.58 -1.08 -13.78
CA ARG A 45 -32.94 0.02 -14.50
C ARG A 45 -33.00 1.30 -13.69
N PRO A 46 -31.90 2.06 -13.58
CA PRO A 46 -31.96 3.41 -13.02
C PRO A 46 -32.73 4.33 -13.96
N GLU A 47 -33.35 5.35 -13.40
CA GLU A 47 -34.18 6.31 -14.14
C GLU A 47 -33.42 7.60 -14.45
N GLY A 48 -32.28 7.83 -13.78
CA GLY A 48 -31.49 9.04 -13.95
C GLY A 48 -30.31 9.10 -12.99
N LEU A 49 -29.83 10.32 -12.74
CA LEU A 49 -28.78 10.64 -11.77
C LEU A 49 -29.37 11.41 -10.59
N ALA A 50 -29.07 10.96 -9.35
CA ALA A 50 -29.52 11.57 -8.09
C ALA A 50 -28.44 12.46 -7.47
N ALA A 51 -27.30 11.90 -7.11
CA ALA A 51 -26.17 12.67 -6.57
C ALA A 51 -25.03 12.81 -7.61
N GLN A 52 -24.12 13.73 -7.30
CA GLN A 52 -22.84 13.86 -7.96
C GLN A 52 -21.73 13.55 -6.96
N PRO A 53 -21.35 12.26 -6.77
CA PRO A 53 -20.25 11.93 -5.91
C PRO A 53 -18.98 12.67 -6.36
N ARG A 54 -18.26 13.26 -5.40
CA ARG A 54 -17.06 14.03 -5.69
C ARG A 54 -15.87 13.29 -5.12
N ASP A 55 -14.99 12.78 -5.98
CA ASP A 55 -13.69 12.28 -5.54
C ASP A 55 -12.86 13.45 -5.01
N LEU A 56 -12.35 13.29 -3.79
CA LEU A 56 -11.57 14.32 -3.10
C LEU A 56 -10.08 14.23 -3.39
N ARG A 57 -9.67 13.25 -4.17
CA ARG A 57 -8.28 13.13 -4.65
C ARG A 57 -7.94 14.24 -5.61
N PRO A 58 -6.72 14.82 -5.53
CA PRO A 58 -6.31 15.85 -6.47
C PRO A 58 -6.22 15.30 -7.89
N ALA A 59 -6.75 16.07 -8.84
CA ALA A 59 -6.65 15.80 -10.28
C ALA A 59 -5.47 16.56 -10.89
N ASP A 60 -4.80 15.94 -11.87
CA ASP A 60 -3.72 16.54 -12.65
C ASP A 60 -4.21 16.98 -14.04
N ALA A 61 -4.52 18.27 -14.19
CA ALA A 61 -4.92 18.82 -15.48
C ALA A 61 -3.82 18.69 -16.57
N SER A 62 -2.54 18.53 -16.19
CA SER A 62 -1.46 18.29 -17.17
C SER A 62 -1.58 16.90 -17.78
N ALA A 63 -1.83 15.88 -16.95
CA ALA A 63 -2.12 14.52 -17.42
C ALA A 63 -3.39 14.51 -18.30
N GLY A 64 -4.42 15.26 -17.90
CA GLY A 64 -5.64 15.43 -18.71
C GLY A 64 -5.35 15.99 -20.12
N ARG A 65 -4.51 17.02 -20.22
CA ARG A 65 -4.10 17.58 -21.54
C ARG A 65 -3.34 16.59 -22.40
N GLN A 66 -2.51 15.73 -21.80
CA GLN A 66 -1.82 14.66 -22.54
C GLN A 66 -2.83 13.66 -23.12
N ILE A 67 -3.87 13.31 -22.38
CA ILE A 67 -4.93 12.42 -22.85
C ILE A 67 -5.71 13.06 -24.01
N LEU A 68 -6.06 14.36 -23.91
CA LEU A 68 -6.69 15.09 -25.03
C LEU A 68 -5.80 15.14 -26.28
N ALA A 69 -4.50 15.25 -26.11
CA ALA A 69 -3.52 15.19 -27.19
C ALA A 69 -3.36 13.75 -27.75
N GLY A 70 -4.02 12.77 -27.15
CA GLY A 70 -4.01 11.38 -27.58
C GLY A 70 -2.86 10.55 -27.03
N ALA A 71 -2.36 10.86 -25.84
CA ALA A 71 -1.32 10.09 -25.16
C ALA A 71 -1.74 9.74 -23.73
N PHE A 72 -1.81 8.46 -23.41
CA PHE A 72 -2.01 7.95 -22.05
C PHE A 72 -0.65 7.60 -21.45
N VAL A 73 -0.27 8.27 -20.37
CA VAL A 73 0.95 7.98 -19.60
C VAL A 73 0.54 7.40 -18.25
N LEU A 74 0.60 6.08 -18.10
CA LEU A 74 0.10 5.36 -16.94
C LEU A 74 1.18 4.42 -16.40
N GLY A 75 1.47 4.53 -15.11
CA GLY A 75 2.45 3.66 -14.46
C GLY A 75 3.86 3.72 -15.06
N GLY A 76 4.25 4.83 -15.67
CA GLY A 76 5.54 5.03 -16.32
C GLY A 76 5.64 4.50 -17.75
N GLU A 77 4.55 3.97 -18.30
CA GLU A 77 4.45 3.50 -19.69
C GLU A 77 3.52 4.40 -20.49
N THR A 78 3.69 4.45 -21.81
CA THR A 78 2.93 5.34 -22.70
C THR A 78 2.22 4.54 -23.79
N LEU A 79 0.93 4.86 -24.01
CA LEU A 79 0.16 4.47 -25.18
C LEU A 79 -0.30 5.73 -25.91
N ALA A 80 0.08 5.91 -27.15
CA ALA A 80 -0.24 7.07 -27.96
C ALA A 80 -1.14 6.70 -29.16
N PRO A 81 -2.47 6.56 -28.96
CA PRO A 81 -3.41 6.33 -30.07
C PRO A 81 -3.55 7.53 -31.01
N GLY A 82 -3.09 8.71 -30.60
CA GLY A 82 -3.28 9.97 -31.29
C GLY A 82 -4.56 10.69 -30.88
N GLN A 83 -4.69 11.95 -31.26
CA GLN A 83 -5.84 12.78 -30.93
C GLN A 83 -7.15 12.10 -31.38
N ARG A 84 -8.12 11.96 -30.45
CA ARG A 84 -9.36 11.19 -30.63
C ARG A 84 -9.15 9.73 -31.09
N GLY A 85 -7.95 9.19 -30.92
CA GLY A 85 -7.67 7.79 -31.19
C GLY A 85 -8.37 6.86 -30.20
N ASP A 86 -8.55 5.60 -30.60
CA ASP A 86 -9.16 4.57 -29.76
C ASP A 86 -8.09 3.77 -29.02
N PRO A 87 -7.99 3.88 -27.69
CA PRO A 87 -7.03 3.11 -26.89
C PRO A 87 -7.49 1.66 -26.65
N TRP A 88 -8.77 1.34 -26.88
CA TRP A 88 -9.39 0.09 -26.49
C TRP A 88 -9.14 -1.05 -27.49
N ASN A 89 -8.97 -0.71 -28.76
CA ASN A 89 -8.70 -1.65 -29.85
C ASN A 89 -7.21 -1.77 -30.20
N ARG A 90 -6.34 -1.40 -29.27
CA ARG A 90 -4.89 -1.49 -29.41
C ARG A 90 -4.28 -2.35 -28.33
N PRO A 91 -3.17 -3.05 -28.60
CA PRO A 91 -2.45 -3.76 -27.55
C PRO A 91 -1.90 -2.76 -26.55
N SER A 92 -2.15 -3.00 -25.26
CA SER A 92 -1.52 -2.23 -24.18
C SER A 92 -0.04 -2.58 -24.05
N PRO A 93 0.83 -1.62 -23.68
CA PRO A 93 2.26 -1.86 -23.46
C PRO A 93 2.54 -3.02 -22.50
N SER A 94 1.74 -3.11 -21.43
CA SER A 94 1.84 -4.18 -20.44
C SER A 94 0.47 -4.51 -19.83
N ARG A 95 0.39 -5.63 -19.08
CA ARG A 95 -0.81 -5.94 -18.28
C ARG A 95 -1.07 -4.86 -17.23
N ARG A 96 -0.01 -4.32 -16.61
CA ARG A 96 -0.10 -3.23 -15.64
C ARG A 96 -0.75 -1.99 -16.25
N PHE A 97 -0.26 -1.56 -17.41
CA PHE A 97 -0.85 -0.44 -18.15
C PHE A 97 -2.34 -0.69 -18.44
N ALA A 98 -2.69 -1.88 -18.93
CA ALA A 98 -4.07 -2.26 -19.21
C ALA A 98 -4.96 -2.15 -17.95
N VAL A 99 -4.48 -2.62 -16.80
CA VAL A 99 -5.20 -2.50 -15.50
C VAL A 99 -5.47 -1.02 -15.18
N LEU A 100 -4.46 -0.17 -15.25
CA LEU A 100 -4.58 1.27 -14.94
C LEU A 100 -5.53 1.96 -15.93
N LEU A 101 -5.43 1.65 -17.23
CA LEU A 101 -6.30 2.20 -18.27
C LEU A 101 -7.77 1.84 -18.01
N HIS A 102 -8.05 0.57 -17.73
CA HIS A 102 -9.41 0.06 -17.53
C HIS A 102 -10.02 0.42 -16.16
N ARG A 103 -9.22 0.88 -15.19
CA ARG A 103 -9.69 1.43 -13.91
C ARG A 103 -10.30 2.82 -14.03
N PHE A 104 -10.06 3.54 -15.15
CA PHE A 104 -10.51 4.92 -15.34
C PHE A 104 -9.99 5.90 -14.29
N GLY A 105 -8.85 5.62 -13.65
CA GLY A 105 -8.23 6.52 -12.67
C GLY A 105 -7.76 7.85 -13.26
N TRP A 106 -7.59 7.93 -14.56
CA TRP A 106 -7.26 9.12 -15.35
C TRP A 106 -8.47 10.02 -15.65
N MET A 107 -9.69 9.57 -15.36
CA MET A 107 -10.92 10.33 -15.66
C MET A 107 -11.01 11.67 -14.90
N PRO A 108 -10.68 11.77 -13.60
CA PRO A 108 -10.64 13.06 -12.89
C PRO A 108 -9.69 14.08 -13.55
N ASP A 109 -8.53 13.64 -14.03
CA ASP A 109 -7.55 14.49 -14.70
C ASP A 109 -8.12 15.09 -16.01
N LEU A 110 -8.82 14.26 -16.78
CA LEU A 110 -9.48 14.68 -18.00
C LEU A 110 -10.64 15.65 -17.69
N LEU A 111 -11.46 15.36 -16.68
CA LEU A 111 -12.59 16.21 -16.26
C LEU A 111 -12.14 17.55 -15.69
N ALA A 112 -10.92 17.67 -15.16
CA ALA A 112 -10.35 18.94 -14.74
C ALA A 112 -10.22 19.98 -15.87
N LEU A 113 -10.32 19.55 -17.13
CA LEU A 113 -10.33 20.40 -18.32
C LEU A 113 -11.73 20.92 -18.70
N GLY A 114 -12.72 20.70 -17.85
CA GLY A 114 -14.08 21.17 -18.05
C GLY A 114 -14.81 20.46 -19.19
N SER A 115 -15.52 21.24 -20.03
CA SER A 115 -16.42 20.67 -21.04
C SER A 115 -15.73 19.89 -22.16
N GLU A 116 -14.49 20.25 -22.51
CA GLU A 116 -13.71 19.53 -23.52
C GLU A 116 -13.29 18.16 -23.00
N GLY A 117 -12.77 18.11 -21.76
CA GLY A 117 -12.43 16.87 -21.11
C GLY A 117 -13.63 15.96 -20.88
N ALA A 118 -14.79 16.54 -20.52
CA ALA A 118 -16.03 15.78 -20.37
C ALA A 118 -16.53 15.15 -21.69
N ALA A 119 -16.41 15.87 -22.80
CA ALA A 119 -16.78 15.36 -24.12
C ALA A 119 -15.88 14.18 -24.55
N GLU A 120 -14.58 14.29 -24.32
CA GLU A 120 -13.63 13.21 -24.62
C GLU A 120 -13.83 12.03 -23.64
N GLY A 121 -14.07 12.29 -22.37
CA GLY A 121 -14.42 11.27 -21.37
C GLY A 121 -15.68 10.50 -21.75
N LEU A 122 -16.72 11.18 -22.23
CA LEU A 122 -17.93 10.54 -22.74
C LEU A 122 -17.62 9.60 -23.93
N ARG A 123 -16.89 10.10 -24.94
CA ARG A 123 -16.50 9.32 -26.11
C ARG A 123 -15.75 8.05 -25.69
N LEU A 124 -14.70 8.20 -24.88
CA LEU A 124 -13.88 7.08 -24.40
C LEU A 124 -14.70 6.07 -23.59
N THR A 125 -15.63 6.54 -22.77
CA THR A 125 -16.50 5.65 -21.97
C THR A 125 -17.46 4.86 -22.87
N LEU A 126 -18.06 5.48 -23.86
CA LEU A 126 -18.95 4.81 -24.80
C LEU A 126 -18.21 3.81 -25.71
N GLU A 127 -17.02 4.13 -26.16
CA GLU A 127 -16.15 3.21 -26.90
C GLU A 127 -15.76 2.01 -26.05
N TRP A 128 -15.37 2.25 -24.78
CA TRP A 128 -15.12 1.16 -23.82
C TRP A 128 -16.35 0.26 -23.67
N SER A 129 -17.54 0.83 -23.52
CA SER A 129 -18.80 0.09 -23.39
C SER A 129 -19.10 -0.80 -24.60
N ARG A 130 -18.82 -0.32 -25.81
CA ARG A 130 -19.00 -1.11 -27.04
C ARG A 130 -18.04 -2.31 -27.09
N THR A 131 -16.80 -2.13 -26.66
CA THR A 131 -15.75 -3.15 -26.74
C THR A 131 -15.78 -4.11 -25.54
N PHE A 132 -15.89 -3.58 -24.33
CA PHE A 132 -15.75 -4.30 -23.07
C PHE A 132 -17.01 -4.30 -22.20
N GLY A 133 -18.11 -3.76 -22.65
CA GLY A 133 -19.38 -3.73 -21.92
C GLY A 133 -20.01 -5.10 -21.68
N ARG A 134 -19.48 -6.17 -22.34
CA ARG A 134 -19.79 -7.56 -22.01
C ARG A 134 -18.78 -8.11 -21.05
N TRP A 135 -19.23 -9.02 -20.19
CA TRP A 135 -18.34 -9.68 -19.23
C TRP A 135 -17.14 -10.35 -19.91
N ASN A 136 -15.98 -10.13 -19.36
CA ASN A 136 -14.76 -10.89 -19.60
C ASN A 136 -13.92 -10.92 -18.32
N ALA A 137 -13.08 -11.93 -18.18
CA ALA A 137 -12.35 -12.19 -16.94
C ALA A 137 -11.38 -11.06 -16.54
N PHE A 138 -10.87 -10.29 -17.50
CA PHE A 138 -9.95 -9.20 -17.23
C PHE A 138 -10.68 -7.92 -16.81
N SER A 139 -11.46 -7.31 -17.72
CA SER A 139 -12.04 -5.99 -17.46
C SER A 139 -13.19 -6.00 -16.45
N TRP A 140 -13.82 -7.17 -16.19
CA TRP A 140 -14.85 -7.37 -15.18
C TRP A 140 -14.35 -8.06 -13.91
N GLY A 141 -13.05 -8.35 -13.84
CA GLY A 141 -12.39 -8.83 -12.63
C GLY A 141 -12.33 -7.75 -11.55
N SER A 142 -12.29 -8.17 -10.28
CA SER A 142 -12.32 -7.30 -9.10
C SER A 142 -11.21 -6.26 -9.10
N GLU A 143 -10.02 -6.64 -9.56
CA GLU A 143 -8.83 -5.79 -9.64
C GLU A 143 -9.07 -4.50 -10.45
N VAL A 144 -9.92 -4.58 -11.47
CA VAL A 144 -10.23 -3.47 -12.39
C VAL A 144 -11.59 -2.85 -12.09
N LEU A 145 -12.60 -3.70 -11.90
CA LEU A 145 -14.01 -3.30 -11.81
C LEU A 145 -14.28 -2.34 -10.66
N GLU A 146 -13.68 -2.57 -9.49
CA GLU A 146 -13.89 -1.77 -8.29
C GLU A 146 -13.56 -0.29 -8.52
N ARG A 147 -12.36 -0.01 -8.99
CA ARG A 147 -11.93 1.38 -9.24
C ARG A 147 -12.66 2.00 -10.42
N ARG A 148 -13.00 1.23 -11.45
CA ARG A 148 -13.79 1.72 -12.59
C ARG A 148 -15.19 2.15 -12.16
N VAL A 149 -15.87 1.33 -11.37
CA VAL A 149 -17.23 1.68 -10.87
C VAL A 149 -17.19 2.97 -10.08
N PHE A 150 -16.21 3.11 -9.17
CA PHE A 150 -16.02 4.33 -8.37
C PHE A 150 -15.78 5.54 -9.26
N ASN A 151 -14.80 5.48 -10.15
CA ASN A 151 -14.41 6.59 -11.01
C ASN A 151 -15.53 6.99 -12.00
N GLN A 152 -16.23 6.02 -12.58
CA GLN A 152 -17.37 6.28 -13.46
C GLN A 152 -18.56 6.87 -12.69
N ALA A 153 -18.81 6.46 -11.44
CA ALA A 153 -19.86 7.04 -10.63
C ALA A 153 -19.58 8.53 -10.31
N CYS A 154 -18.34 8.88 -9.97
CA CYS A 154 -17.92 10.26 -9.76
C CYS A 154 -18.00 11.11 -11.05
N ALA A 155 -17.72 10.51 -12.20
CA ALA A 155 -17.72 11.19 -13.48
C ALA A 155 -19.13 11.30 -14.11
N ALA A 156 -20.08 10.45 -13.73
CA ALA A 156 -21.34 10.24 -14.46
C ALA A 156 -22.09 11.53 -14.82
N ARG A 157 -22.24 12.47 -13.86
CA ARG A 157 -22.95 13.73 -14.13
C ARG A 157 -22.24 14.63 -15.14
N ALA A 158 -20.92 14.72 -15.06
CA ALA A 158 -20.12 15.51 -16.02
C ALA A 158 -20.16 14.91 -17.42
N LEU A 159 -20.03 13.60 -17.55
CA LEU A 159 -20.14 12.88 -18.82
C LEU A 159 -21.53 13.02 -19.45
N CYS A 160 -22.58 12.96 -18.65
CA CYS A 160 -23.97 13.04 -19.12
C CYS A 160 -24.43 14.46 -19.44
N ALA A 161 -23.70 15.51 -19.08
CA ALA A 161 -24.14 16.88 -19.27
C ALA A 161 -24.43 17.28 -20.72
N ARG A 162 -23.82 16.58 -21.70
CA ARG A 162 -23.99 16.78 -23.15
C ARG A 162 -24.32 15.50 -23.91
N ALA A 163 -24.67 14.43 -23.19
CA ALA A 163 -25.03 13.16 -23.78
C ALA A 163 -26.45 13.24 -24.38
N SER A 164 -26.66 12.57 -25.50
CA SER A 164 -27.98 12.27 -26.01
C SER A 164 -28.70 11.31 -25.05
N ASP A 165 -30.03 11.20 -25.18
CA ASP A 165 -30.82 10.29 -24.32
C ASP A 165 -30.35 8.84 -24.43
N ALA A 166 -29.93 8.39 -25.59
CA ALA A 166 -29.40 7.05 -25.78
C ALA A 166 -28.03 6.84 -25.11
N GLU A 167 -27.14 7.83 -25.18
CA GLU A 167 -25.83 7.81 -24.52
C GLU A 167 -25.99 7.90 -23.02
N PHE A 168 -26.87 8.79 -22.54
CA PHE A 168 -27.23 8.89 -21.13
C PHE A 168 -27.73 7.55 -20.59
N ALA A 169 -28.71 6.93 -21.26
CA ALA A 169 -29.22 5.63 -20.88
C ALA A 169 -28.13 4.55 -20.87
N CYS A 170 -27.21 4.57 -21.82
CA CYS A 170 -26.07 3.65 -21.88
C CYS A 170 -25.18 3.81 -20.64
N ILE A 171 -24.77 5.03 -20.30
CA ILE A 171 -23.87 5.33 -19.15
C ILE A 171 -24.50 4.85 -17.84
N ILE A 172 -25.74 5.25 -17.52
CA ILE A 172 -26.38 4.90 -16.24
C ILE A 172 -26.66 3.40 -16.14
N HIS A 173 -27.03 2.76 -17.25
CA HIS A 173 -27.27 1.32 -17.29
C HIS A 173 -25.98 0.52 -17.06
N ASP A 174 -24.90 0.88 -17.76
CA ASP A 174 -23.63 0.19 -17.64
C ASP A 174 -23.03 0.36 -16.24
N LEU A 175 -23.12 1.56 -15.66
CA LEU A 175 -22.71 1.80 -14.27
C LEU A 175 -23.50 0.92 -13.31
N SER A 176 -24.84 0.85 -13.44
CA SER A 176 -25.69 0.00 -12.60
C SER A 176 -25.34 -1.48 -12.68
N ARG A 177 -25.12 -1.99 -13.90
CA ARG A 177 -24.74 -3.39 -14.15
C ARG A 177 -23.39 -3.73 -13.51
N GLN A 178 -22.39 -2.86 -13.72
CA GLN A 178 -21.05 -3.02 -13.16
C GLN A 178 -21.06 -2.99 -11.63
N ALA A 179 -21.81 -2.05 -11.04
CA ALA A 179 -21.93 -1.94 -9.59
C ALA A 179 -22.63 -3.16 -8.95
N ARG A 180 -23.64 -3.71 -9.61
CA ARG A 180 -24.28 -4.98 -9.18
C ARG A 180 -23.33 -6.15 -9.26
N ARG A 181 -22.58 -6.25 -10.36
CA ARG A 181 -21.54 -7.30 -10.47
C ARG A 181 -20.52 -7.20 -9.36
N LEU A 182 -20.14 -5.97 -8.96
CA LEU A 182 -19.19 -5.74 -7.89
C LEU A 182 -19.68 -6.30 -6.54
N LEU A 183 -20.98 -6.21 -6.25
CA LEU A 183 -21.60 -6.78 -5.05
C LEU A 183 -21.65 -8.31 -5.05
N GLU A 184 -21.57 -8.97 -6.21
CA GLU A 184 -21.54 -10.44 -6.29
C GLU A 184 -20.17 -11.04 -6.02
N ILE A 185 -19.11 -10.23 -6.12
CA ILE A 185 -17.75 -10.72 -5.97
C ILE A 185 -17.49 -11.09 -4.51
N ASP A 186 -17.20 -12.38 -4.30
CA ASP A 186 -16.78 -12.93 -3.01
C ASP A 186 -15.37 -13.52 -3.12
N GLU A 187 -14.39 -12.65 -2.93
CA GLU A 187 -12.96 -13.00 -2.91
C GLU A 187 -12.36 -12.92 -1.49
N GLY A 188 -13.23 -13.04 -0.50
CA GLY A 188 -12.85 -12.92 0.90
C GLY A 188 -12.84 -11.47 1.41
N PRO A 189 -12.35 -11.24 2.64
CA PRO A 189 -12.50 -9.97 3.34
C PRO A 189 -11.62 -8.84 2.76
N ALA A 190 -10.47 -9.17 2.20
CA ALA A 190 -9.59 -8.17 1.62
C ALA A 190 -10.30 -7.43 0.47
N ARG A 191 -10.27 -6.11 0.51
CA ARG A 191 -10.96 -5.19 -0.41
C ARG A 191 -12.49 -5.35 -0.48
N ALA A 192 -13.11 -6.02 0.47
CA ALA A 192 -14.56 -6.14 0.54
C ALA A 192 -15.23 -4.80 0.89
N ALA A 193 -14.61 -3.99 1.73
CA ALA A 193 -15.08 -2.66 2.08
C ALA A 193 -14.99 -1.71 0.88
N GLU A 194 -13.87 -1.71 0.16
CA GLU A 194 -13.67 -0.89 -1.03
C GLU A 194 -14.67 -1.24 -2.14
N ARG A 195 -14.91 -2.54 -2.38
CA ARG A 195 -15.93 -2.98 -3.34
C ARG A 195 -17.33 -2.53 -2.94
N ALA A 196 -17.69 -2.69 -1.67
CA ALA A 196 -19.00 -2.26 -1.17
C ALA A 196 -19.15 -0.74 -1.23
N THR A 197 -18.09 0.03 -0.92
CA THR A 197 -18.08 1.49 -1.01
C THR A 197 -18.23 1.95 -2.46
N ALA A 198 -17.49 1.39 -3.41
CA ALA A 198 -17.61 1.74 -4.82
C ALA A 198 -19.03 1.48 -5.36
N ALA A 199 -19.64 0.35 -4.99
CA ALA A 199 -21.02 0.04 -5.33
C ALA A 199 -22.02 1.00 -4.66
N ALA A 200 -21.77 1.43 -3.41
CA ALA A 200 -22.61 2.38 -2.70
C ALA A 200 -22.53 3.79 -3.33
N VAL A 201 -21.32 4.23 -3.72
CA VAL A 201 -21.10 5.49 -4.45
C VAL A 201 -21.88 5.48 -5.78
N ALA A 202 -21.83 4.37 -6.53
CA ALA A 202 -22.60 4.21 -7.75
C ALA A 202 -24.11 4.21 -7.47
N GLY A 203 -24.57 3.52 -6.43
CA GLY A 203 -25.98 3.54 -6.01
C GLY A 203 -26.47 4.92 -5.59
N ALA A 204 -25.64 5.70 -4.89
CA ALA A 204 -25.93 7.08 -4.51
C ALA A 204 -25.99 8.02 -5.74
N ALA A 205 -25.17 7.78 -6.75
CA ALA A 205 -25.19 8.55 -8.00
C ALA A 205 -26.45 8.32 -8.83
N LEU A 206 -27.06 7.13 -8.76
CA LEU A 206 -28.17 6.69 -9.62
C LEU A 206 -29.54 6.99 -8.99
N ALA A 207 -30.49 7.47 -9.81
CA ALA A 207 -31.86 7.75 -9.41
C ALA A 207 -32.82 6.59 -9.73
N GLY A 208 -34.01 6.66 -9.10
CA GLY A 208 -35.10 5.70 -9.28
C GLY A 208 -34.91 4.41 -8.49
N GLY A 209 -35.95 3.57 -8.49
CA GLY A 209 -35.99 2.36 -7.66
C GLY A 209 -34.83 1.38 -7.91
N GLY A 210 -34.19 1.44 -9.09
CA GLY A 210 -32.98 0.67 -9.39
C GLY A 210 -31.75 1.13 -8.60
N GLY A 211 -31.52 2.44 -8.55
CA GLY A 211 -30.43 3.08 -7.80
C GLY A 211 -30.62 2.89 -6.29
N GLU A 212 -31.84 3.08 -5.78
CA GLU A 212 -32.15 2.94 -4.35
C GLU A 212 -31.90 1.53 -3.83
N ARG A 213 -32.34 0.51 -4.57
CA ARG A 213 -32.07 -0.88 -4.20
C ARG A 213 -30.58 -1.20 -4.21
N LEU A 214 -29.85 -0.71 -5.21
CA LEU A 214 -28.39 -0.88 -5.28
C LEU A 214 -27.70 -0.23 -4.07
N LEU A 215 -28.06 1.02 -3.74
CA LEU A 215 -27.52 1.73 -2.59
C LEU A 215 -27.82 1.00 -1.27
N ALA A 216 -29.07 0.60 -1.06
CA ALA A 216 -29.47 -0.11 0.15
C ALA A 216 -28.71 -1.44 0.34
N GLU A 217 -28.52 -2.21 -0.75
CA GLU A 217 -27.74 -3.45 -0.73
C GLU A 217 -26.27 -3.19 -0.43
N ALA A 218 -25.67 -2.20 -1.11
CA ALA A 218 -24.27 -1.84 -0.93
C ALA A 218 -23.98 -1.34 0.49
N LEU A 219 -24.83 -0.48 1.05
CA LEU A 219 -24.71 0.00 2.44
C LEU A 219 -24.88 -1.15 3.46
N ARG A 220 -25.81 -2.06 3.22
CA ARG A 220 -25.98 -3.25 4.07
C ARG A 220 -24.74 -4.13 4.07
N ARG A 221 -24.12 -4.32 2.89
CA ARG A 221 -22.86 -5.06 2.77
C ARG A 221 -21.70 -4.31 3.41
N LEU A 222 -21.58 -3.00 3.20
CA LEU A 222 -20.53 -2.16 3.78
C LEU A 222 -20.54 -2.24 5.32
N ARG A 223 -21.70 -2.08 5.96
CA ARG A 223 -21.83 -2.21 7.42
C ARG A 223 -21.29 -3.55 7.95
N ARG A 224 -21.47 -4.63 7.19
CA ARG A 224 -20.99 -5.97 7.58
C ARG A 224 -19.48 -6.12 7.46
N VAL A 225 -18.87 -5.57 6.40
CA VAL A 225 -17.45 -5.82 6.08
C VAL A 225 -16.50 -4.77 6.63
N LEU A 226 -16.98 -3.54 6.85
CA LEU A 226 -16.16 -2.41 7.28
C LEU A 226 -15.45 -2.64 8.63
N PRO A 227 -16.09 -3.23 9.67
CA PRO A 227 -15.42 -3.51 10.94
C PRO A 227 -14.20 -4.45 10.84
N ALA A 228 -14.17 -5.32 9.83
CA ALA A 228 -13.03 -6.19 9.57
C ALA A 228 -11.93 -5.52 8.76
N SER A 229 -12.22 -4.39 8.11
CA SER A 229 -11.29 -3.68 7.22
C SER A 229 -10.54 -2.56 7.91
N VAL A 230 -11.10 -2.00 9.00
CA VAL A 230 -10.51 -0.92 9.79
C VAL A 230 -10.28 -1.40 11.22
N THR A 231 -9.03 -1.31 11.69
CA THR A 231 -8.64 -1.76 13.03
C THR A 231 -9.24 -0.85 14.12
N PRO A 232 -9.43 -1.36 15.35
CA PRO A 232 -10.00 -0.57 16.45
C PRO A 232 -9.20 0.70 16.78
N ASP A 233 -7.87 0.63 16.69
CA ASP A 233 -6.96 1.76 16.91
C ASP A 233 -6.81 2.66 15.67
N GLY A 234 -7.49 2.34 14.59
CA GLY A 234 -7.44 3.02 13.29
C GLY A 234 -6.26 2.59 12.43
N GLY A 235 -6.56 2.32 11.22
CA GLY A 235 -5.65 1.79 10.21
C GLY A 235 -6.35 0.75 9.37
N HIS A 236 -5.80 0.44 8.21
CA HIS A 236 -6.34 -0.61 7.35
C HIS A 236 -5.87 -1.99 7.85
N ALA A 237 -6.74 -3.01 7.75
CA ALA A 237 -6.43 -4.37 8.21
C ALA A 237 -5.23 -5.01 7.50
N SER A 238 -4.85 -4.55 6.31
CA SER A 238 -3.62 -4.97 5.62
C SER A 238 -2.34 -4.38 6.23
N ARG A 239 -2.46 -3.48 7.20
CA ARG A 239 -1.37 -2.68 7.80
C ARG A 239 -0.65 -1.76 6.81
N ASN A 240 -1.17 -1.61 5.59
CA ASN A 240 -0.65 -0.70 4.58
C ASN A 240 -1.16 0.73 4.81
N PRO A 241 -0.27 1.72 5.09
CA PRO A 241 -0.70 3.11 5.31
C PRO A 241 -1.43 3.73 4.12
N GLN A 242 -1.01 3.43 2.89
CA GLN A 242 -1.67 3.90 1.68
C GLN A 242 -3.10 3.36 1.56
N ALA A 243 -3.33 2.09 1.89
CA ALA A 243 -4.68 1.50 1.84
C ALA A 243 -5.64 2.19 2.81
N ALA A 244 -5.14 2.67 3.96
CA ALA A 244 -5.95 3.46 4.89
C ALA A 244 -6.38 4.81 4.29
N VAL A 245 -5.47 5.51 3.62
CA VAL A 245 -5.77 6.78 2.92
C VAL A 245 -6.75 6.57 1.78
N GLU A 246 -6.55 5.53 0.97
CA GLU A 246 -7.43 5.22 -0.17
C GLU A 246 -8.87 4.92 0.30
N LEU A 247 -9.02 4.10 1.35
CA LEU A 247 -10.33 3.80 1.91
C LEU A 247 -10.97 5.04 2.55
N ALA A 248 -10.19 5.91 3.21
CA ALA A 248 -10.70 7.16 3.76
C ALA A 248 -11.31 8.07 2.68
N PHE A 249 -10.63 8.25 1.54
CA PHE A 249 -11.18 9.00 0.42
C PHE A 249 -12.47 8.40 -0.13
N ASP A 250 -12.50 7.07 -0.30
CA ASP A 250 -13.68 6.39 -0.84
C ASP A 250 -14.89 6.54 0.09
N LEU A 251 -14.68 6.40 1.41
CA LEU A 251 -15.73 6.59 2.40
C LEU A 251 -16.20 8.05 2.51
N ALA A 252 -15.27 9.02 2.46
CA ALA A 252 -15.62 10.44 2.48
C ALA A 252 -16.41 10.85 1.22
N THR A 253 -16.05 10.28 0.05
CA THR A 253 -16.83 10.46 -1.19
C THR A 253 -18.25 9.90 -1.04
N LEU A 254 -18.41 8.75 -0.40
CA LEU A 254 -19.73 8.17 -0.13
C LEU A 254 -20.53 9.01 0.84
N ASP A 255 -19.91 9.48 1.92
CA ASP A 255 -20.56 10.35 2.92
C ASP A 255 -21.12 11.62 2.26
N GLY A 256 -20.29 12.31 1.47
CA GLY A 256 -20.72 13.48 0.70
C GLY A 256 -21.84 13.19 -0.30
N ALA A 257 -21.85 12.01 -0.93
CA ALA A 257 -22.90 11.61 -1.85
C ALA A 257 -24.24 11.30 -1.13
N LEU A 258 -24.17 10.70 0.05
CA LEU A 258 -25.34 10.47 0.91
C LEU A 258 -25.94 11.79 1.39
N ALA A 259 -25.10 12.73 1.85
CA ALA A 259 -25.51 14.07 2.27
C ALA A 259 -26.22 14.84 1.14
N GLN A 260 -25.74 14.77 -0.10
CA GLN A 260 -26.41 15.37 -1.27
C GLN A 260 -27.83 14.81 -1.51
N ARG A 261 -28.07 13.58 -1.07
CA ARG A 261 -29.41 12.94 -1.14
C ARG A 261 -30.28 13.19 0.08
N GLY A 262 -29.81 13.96 1.07
CA GLY A 262 -30.49 14.12 2.36
C GLY A 262 -30.54 12.84 3.20
N LEU A 263 -29.62 11.89 2.95
CA LEU A 263 -29.51 10.63 3.68
C LEU A 263 -28.44 10.73 4.76
N THR A 264 -28.74 10.17 5.93
CA THR A 264 -27.75 10.08 7.03
C THR A 264 -26.78 8.94 6.78
N SER A 265 -25.51 9.22 6.92
CA SER A 265 -24.46 8.18 6.83
C SER A 265 -24.54 7.21 8.01
N PRO A 266 -24.30 5.90 7.78
CA PRO A 266 -24.25 4.92 8.87
C PRO A 266 -23.15 5.23 9.90
N ASP A 267 -23.41 4.95 11.17
CA ASP A 267 -22.44 5.16 12.26
C ASP A 267 -21.14 4.41 12.05
N GLU A 268 -21.21 3.21 11.46
CA GLU A 268 -20.03 2.41 11.13
C GLU A 268 -19.12 3.11 10.10
N LEU A 269 -19.73 3.84 9.14
CA LEU A 269 -18.98 4.63 8.16
C LEU A 269 -18.32 5.83 8.83
N LEU A 270 -19.05 6.62 9.61
CA LEU A 270 -18.52 7.79 10.31
C LEU A 270 -17.41 7.41 11.29
N GLY A 271 -17.63 6.36 12.08
CA GLY A 271 -16.62 5.84 12.99
C GLY A 271 -15.36 5.26 12.29
N ALA A 272 -15.52 4.71 11.08
CA ALA A 272 -14.37 4.28 10.28
C ALA A 272 -13.59 5.48 9.71
N LEU A 273 -14.28 6.52 9.23
CA LEU A 273 -13.67 7.76 8.77
C LEU A 273 -12.83 8.41 9.86
N ASP A 274 -13.38 8.59 11.07
CA ASP A 274 -12.65 9.18 12.21
C ASP A 274 -11.36 8.38 12.52
N ARG A 275 -11.48 7.04 12.59
CA ARG A 275 -10.32 6.17 12.84
C ARG A 275 -9.26 6.23 11.73
N LEU A 276 -9.68 6.22 10.45
CA LEU A 276 -8.78 6.31 9.31
C LEU A 276 -8.11 7.69 9.21
N SER A 277 -8.83 8.79 9.51
CA SER A 277 -8.26 10.13 9.58
C SER A 277 -7.14 10.20 10.63
N GLY A 278 -7.35 9.57 11.79
CA GLY A 278 -6.29 9.40 12.78
C GLY A 278 -5.08 8.59 12.27
N ALA A 279 -5.30 7.61 11.39
CA ALA A 279 -4.20 6.88 10.75
C ALA A 279 -3.46 7.77 9.73
N VAL A 280 -4.17 8.56 8.93
CA VAL A 280 -3.56 9.52 8.01
C VAL A 280 -2.64 10.48 8.76
N ARG A 281 -3.08 11.05 9.91
CA ARG A 281 -2.22 11.89 10.77
C ARG A 281 -0.98 11.15 11.24
N PHE A 282 -1.15 9.94 11.78
CA PHE A 282 -0.05 9.14 12.31
C PHE A 282 1.02 8.84 11.27
N PHE A 283 0.60 8.45 10.06
CA PHE A 283 1.51 8.07 8.99
C PHE A 283 2.02 9.26 8.15
N THR A 284 1.44 10.45 8.28
CA THR A 284 1.98 11.66 7.64
C THR A 284 3.24 12.12 8.36
N LEU A 285 4.36 12.10 7.67
CA LEU A 285 5.66 12.47 8.21
C LEU A 285 5.96 13.96 7.98
N GLY A 286 7.04 14.45 8.58
CA GLY A 286 7.45 15.85 8.52
C GLY A 286 7.73 16.39 7.11
N ASP A 287 7.90 15.52 6.13
CA ASP A 287 8.00 15.88 4.70
C ASP A 287 6.64 16.03 4.01
N GLY A 288 5.53 15.85 4.72
CA GLY A 288 4.17 15.90 4.19
C GLY A 288 3.76 14.68 3.37
N ARG A 289 4.50 13.58 3.44
CA ARG A 289 4.22 12.31 2.76
C ARG A 289 3.98 11.20 3.78
N LEU A 290 3.43 10.07 3.33
CA LEU A 290 3.20 8.91 4.20
C LEU A 290 4.49 8.12 4.48
N ALA A 291 4.55 7.51 5.65
CA ALA A 291 5.43 6.37 5.88
C ALA A 291 5.06 5.21 4.95
N ALA A 292 6.06 4.56 4.33
CA ALA A 292 5.88 3.56 3.28
C ALA A 292 6.20 2.15 3.77
N PHE A 293 5.18 1.45 4.24
CA PHE A 293 5.29 0.09 4.76
C PHE A 293 4.24 -0.84 4.15
N GLN A 294 4.46 -2.15 4.24
CA GLN A 294 3.51 -3.21 3.90
C GLN A 294 2.91 -3.06 2.49
N GLY A 295 3.75 -2.67 1.53
CA GLY A 295 3.36 -2.50 0.13
C GLY A 295 2.69 -1.17 -0.19
N GLY A 296 2.73 -0.21 0.72
CA GLY A 296 2.32 1.18 0.50
C GLY A 296 3.45 2.04 -0.01
N GLU A 297 3.11 3.09 -0.74
CA GLU A 297 4.01 4.14 -1.21
C GLU A 297 3.87 5.40 -0.36
N SER A 298 4.88 6.27 -0.41
CA SER A 298 4.90 7.52 0.37
C SER A 298 3.89 8.57 -0.13
N LEU A 299 3.30 8.36 -1.28
CA LEU A 299 2.36 9.24 -1.97
C LEU A 299 2.88 10.67 -2.22
N ASP A 300 2.18 11.43 -3.04
CA ASP A 300 2.50 12.84 -3.26
C ASP A 300 1.99 13.71 -2.10
N ARG A 301 2.67 14.83 -1.83
CA ARG A 301 2.30 15.78 -0.76
C ARG A 301 0.88 16.33 -0.93
N ALA A 302 0.51 16.70 -2.16
CA ALA A 302 -0.82 17.24 -2.43
C ALA A 302 -1.91 16.18 -2.16
N TYR A 303 -1.62 14.93 -2.47
CA TYR A 303 -2.52 13.81 -2.21
C TYR A 303 -2.73 13.59 -0.71
N VAL A 304 -1.65 13.56 0.07
CA VAL A 304 -1.71 13.41 1.53
C VAL A 304 -2.37 14.62 2.18
N ALA A 305 -2.07 15.84 1.71
CA ALA A 305 -2.71 17.07 2.20
C ALA A 305 -4.24 17.04 1.96
N ALA A 306 -4.68 16.60 0.77
CA ALA A 306 -6.11 16.47 0.48
C ALA A 306 -6.81 15.45 1.40
N ALA A 307 -6.13 14.35 1.75
CA ALA A 307 -6.65 13.38 2.72
C ALA A 307 -6.76 13.99 4.13
N ARG A 308 -5.79 14.79 4.55
CA ARG A 308 -5.80 15.48 5.85
C ARG A 308 -6.87 16.54 5.98
N LEU A 309 -7.24 17.22 4.88
CA LEU A 309 -8.33 18.20 4.89
C LEU A 309 -9.70 17.58 5.26
N GLN A 310 -9.82 16.25 5.19
CA GLN A 310 -11.04 15.54 5.62
C GLN A 310 -11.06 15.27 7.12
N ASP A 311 -10.00 15.61 7.84
CA ASP A 311 -9.87 15.35 9.26
C ASP A 311 -10.37 16.53 10.10
N SER A 312 -11.51 16.36 10.75
CA SER A 312 -12.08 17.36 11.66
C SER A 312 -11.28 17.56 12.96
N ALA A 313 -10.28 16.75 13.21
CA ALA A 313 -9.47 16.70 14.43
C ALA A 313 -7.96 16.91 14.14
N ASP A 314 -7.62 17.65 13.10
CA ASP A 314 -6.23 17.85 12.63
C ASP A 314 -5.31 18.48 13.71
N ASP A 315 -5.87 19.26 14.62
CA ASP A 315 -5.14 19.87 15.75
C ASP A 315 -4.77 18.90 16.88
N ARG A 316 -5.28 17.67 16.86
CA ARG A 316 -4.94 16.69 17.89
C ARG A 316 -3.54 16.14 17.66
N PRO A 317 -2.73 15.96 18.73
CA PRO A 317 -1.42 15.34 18.60
C PRO A 317 -1.56 13.91 18.05
N SER A 318 -0.61 13.53 17.21
CA SER A 318 -0.56 12.18 16.67
C SER A 318 -0.29 11.17 17.80
N PRO A 319 -1.02 10.06 17.87
CA PRO A 319 -0.74 9.05 18.88
C PRO A 319 0.67 8.46 18.67
N ALA A 320 1.26 7.95 19.76
CA ALA A 320 2.59 7.34 19.71
C ALA A 320 2.60 5.97 19.00
N THR A 321 1.44 5.31 18.93
CA THR A 321 1.28 3.97 18.35
C THR A 321 -0.01 3.89 17.50
N ARG A 322 0.04 3.15 16.40
CA ARG A 322 -1.13 2.87 15.57
C ARG A 322 -0.88 1.67 14.66
N ASN A 323 -1.85 0.78 14.59
CA ASN A 323 -1.88 -0.36 13.67
C ASN A 323 -0.60 -1.22 13.72
N GLY A 324 -0.02 -1.36 14.94
CA GLY A 324 1.23 -2.08 15.14
C GLY A 324 2.49 -1.31 14.75
N TYR A 325 2.40 -0.01 14.53
CA TYR A 325 3.55 0.88 14.31
C TYR A 325 3.79 1.77 15.52
N HIS A 326 5.04 2.15 15.74
CA HIS A 326 5.45 3.15 16.72
C HIS A 326 6.08 4.35 16.01
N ARG A 327 5.79 5.55 16.55
CA ARG A 327 6.37 6.81 16.09
C ARG A 327 7.15 7.44 17.24
N LEU A 328 8.43 7.77 17.01
CA LEU A 328 9.29 8.48 17.92
C LEU A 328 9.71 9.79 17.27
N GLU A 329 9.71 10.88 18.04
CA GLU A 329 10.03 12.21 17.54
C GLU A 329 10.92 12.96 18.52
N SER A 330 11.95 13.61 17.98
CA SER A 330 12.77 14.61 18.67
C SER A 330 12.71 15.92 17.90
N ARG A 331 13.58 16.86 18.19
CA ARG A 331 13.62 18.16 17.53
C ARG A 331 13.84 18.05 16.03
N SER A 332 14.77 17.20 15.57
CA SER A 332 15.11 17.06 14.16
C SER A 332 14.91 15.65 13.59
N LEU A 333 14.70 14.65 14.44
CA LEU A 333 14.53 13.27 14.01
C LEU A 333 13.08 12.80 14.21
N GLN A 334 12.59 12.08 13.22
CA GLN A 334 11.32 11.40 13.26
C GLN A 334 11.53 9.95 12.79
N VAL A 335 11.11 8.99 13.61
CA VAL A 335 11.26 7.56 13.33
C VAL A 335 9.91 6.89 13.34
N VAL A 336 9.61 6.10 12.31
CA VAL A 336 8.50 5.15 12.32
C VAL A 336 9.06 3.74 12.26
N ALA A 337 8.59 2.88 13.17
CA ALA A 337 9.02 1.49 13.28
C ALA A 337 7.84 0.53 13.10
N ASP A 338 8.01 -0.49 12.27
CA ASP A 338 7.05 -1.59 12.11
C ASP A 338 7.25 -2.62 13.22
N ALA A 339 6.34 -2.64 14.20
CA ALA A 339 6.43 -3.43 15.41
C ALA A 339 5.36 -4.52 15.51
N ALA A 340 4.88 -5.02 14.37
CA ALA A 340 3.94 -6.15 14.36
C ALA A 340 4.21 -7.09 13.18
N ALA A 341 3.69 -8.32 13.25
CA ALA A 341 3.73 -9.24 12.13
C ALA A 341 2.90 -8.70 10.94
N PRO A 342 3.25 -9.05 9.69
CA PRO A 342 2.42 -8.72 8.54
C PRO A 342 0.99 -9.23 8.70
N ALA A 343 0.05 -8.56 8.03
CA ALA A 343 -1.34 -8.98 8.04
C ALA A 343 -1.49 -10.41 7.49
N PRO A 344 -2.29 -11.29 8.12
CA PRO A 344 -2.37 -12.70 7.73
C PRO A 344 -3.36 -12.94 6.58
N GLY A 345 -3.19 -14.07 5.90
CA GLY A 345 -4.15 -14.63 4.95
C GLY A 345 -4.53 -13.66 3.82
N PRO A 346 -5.83 -13.40 3.56
CA PRO A 346 -6.27 -12.54 2.48
C PRO A 346 -5.73 -11.11 2.53
N TRP A 347 -5.43 -10.60 3.71
CA TRP A 347 -4.89 -9.25 3.91
C TRP A 347 -3.42 -9.11 3.51
N SER A 348 -2.71 -10.21 3.30
CA SER A 348 -1.27 -10.22 3.00
C SER A 348 -0.91 -10.07 1.52
N VAL A 349 -1.87 -9.73 0.64
CA VAL A 349 -1.62 -9.63 -0.82
C VAL A 349 -0.52 -8.59 -1.14
N SER A 350 -0.48 -7.48 -0.40
CA SER A 350 0.57 -6.46 -0.51
C SER A 350 1.60 -6.53 0.61
N ALA A 351 1.38 -7.34 1.64
CA ALA A 351 2.21 -7.37 2.83
C ALA A 351 3.67 -7.75 2.54
N CYS A 352 4.58 -7.21 3.32
CA CYS A 352 6.02 -7.44 3.24
C CYS A 352 6.51 -8.17 4.48
N ALA A 353 7.33 -9.21 4.31
CA ALA A 353 7.95 -9.97 5.40
C ALA A 353 9.22 -9.25 5.89
N GLN A 354 9.06 -8.08 6.47
CA GLN A 354 10.12 -7.12 6.84
C GLN A 354 10.02 -6.73 8.31
N PRO A 355 10.19 -7.68 9.24
CA PRO A 355 9.99 -7.41 10.67
C PRO A 355 10.94 -6.35 11.18
N LEU A 356 10.46 -5.51 12.09
CA LEU A 356 11.19 -4.43 12.79
C LEU A 356 11.83 -3.40 11.85
N ALA A 357 11.29 -3.24 10.63
CA ALA A 357 11.73 -2.24 9.68
C ALA A 357 11.49 -0.82 10.22
N ILE A 358 12.39 0.10 9.87
CA ILE A 358 12.29 1.51 10.27
C ILE A 358 12.38 2.45 9.06
N GLU A 359 11.70 3.60 9.18
CA GLU A 359 11.97 4.80 8.39
C GLU A 359 12.42 5.94 9.29
N VAL A 360 13.39 6.74 8.85
CA VAL A 360 13.93 7.86 9.60
C VAL A 360 13.94 9.11 8.72
N LEU A 361 13.31 10.16 9.23
CA LEU A 361 13.46 11.51 8.71
C LEU A 361 14.43 12.28 9.59
N ALA A 362 15.23 13.12 8.96
CA ALA A 362 16.12 14.06 9.60
C ALA A 362 15.83 15.47 9.05
N GLN A 363 15.49 16.42 9.92
CA GLN A 363 15.13 17.80 9.55
C GLN A 363 14.02 17.87 8.49
N GLY A 364 12.98 17.00 8.62
CA GLY A 364 11.85 16.95 7.69
C GLY A 364 12.19 16.35 6.31
N ARG A 365 13.35 15.71 6.14
CA ARG A 365 13.77 15.02 4.90
C ARG A 365 14.02 13.55 5.16
N ARG A 366 13.68 12.68 4.22
CA ARG A 366 13.86 11.23 4.36
C ARG A 366 15.33 10.86 4.27
N LEU A 367 15.84 10.23 5.32
CA LEU A 367 17.24 9.80 5.40
C LEU A 367 17.35 8.29 5.19
N ILE A 368 16.62 7.52 6.00
CA ILE A 368 16.56 6.06 5.94
C ILE A 368 15.14 5.65 5.58
N VAL A 369 15.01 4.77 4.59
CA VAL A 369 13.73 4.30 4.02
C VAL A 369 13.76 2.79 3.83
N GLY A 370 12.68 2.19 3.34
CA GLY A 370 12.68 0.87 2.74
C GLY A 370 12.98 0.94 1.24
N GLY A 371 13.23 -0.18 0.59
CA GLY A 371 13.32 -0.26 -0.87
C GLY A 371 12.00 0.12 -1.55
N GLY A 372 10.89 0.06 -0.81
CA GLY A 372 9.55 0.32 -1.33
C GLY A 372 9.06 -0.83 -2.22
N TRP A 373 7.75 -1.01 -2.26
CA TRP A 373 7.09 -1.92 -3.19
C TRP A 373 5.62 -1.55 -3.30
N SER A 374 5.09 -1.61 -4.49
CA SER A 374 3.66 -1.46 -4.71
C SER A 374 3.17 -2.57 -5.64
N PRO A 375 1.89 -2.96 -5.56
CA PRO A 375 1.29 -3.92 -6.51
C PRO A 375 1.45 -3.50 -7.96
N ASP A 376 1.52 -2.20 -8.20
CA ASP A 376 1.67 -1.60 -9.51
C ASP A 376 3.14 -1.48 -9.95
N ALA A 377 4.10 -1.72 -9.06
CA ALA A 377 5.52 -1.75 -9.43
C ALA A 377 5.82 -2.96 -10.32
N ALA A 378 6.60 -2.76 -11.39
CA ALA A 378 7.12 -3.85 -12.19
C ALA A 378 8.08 -4.76 -11.40
N ALA A 379 8.30 -4.45 -10.13
CA ALA A 379 9.23 -5.11 -9.26
C ALA A 379 8.85 -6.55 -8.96
N ALA A 380 9.85 -7.35 -8.94
CA ALA A 380 9.77 -8.72 -8.49
C ALA A 380 9.28 -8.78 -7.03
N GLN A 381 8.65 -9.88 -6.65
CA GLN A 381 8.22 -10.17 -5.28
C GLN A 381 9.37 -10.09 -4.26
N ALA A 382 10.63 -10.08 -4.74
CA ALA A 382 11.83 -9.88 -3.91
C ALA A 382 11.79 -8.59 -3.07
N MET A 383 11.15 -7.52 -3.55
CA MET A 383 11.01 -6.27 -2.79
C MET A 383 10.11 -6.40 -1.55
N ARG A 384 9.46 -7.54 -1.36
CA ARG A 384 8.66 -7.85 -0.17
C ARG A 384 9.45 -8.61 0.91
N LEU A 385 10.68 -9.01 0.60
CA LEU A 385 11.56 -9.75 1.48
C LEU A 385 12.35 -8.82 2.41
N VAL A 386 12.93 -9.40 3.45
CA VAL A 386 13.65 -8.67 4.49
C VAL A 386 14.80 -7.80 3.96
N ASP A 387 15.46 -8.22 2.89
CA ASP A 387 16.60 -7.51 2.32
C ASP A 387 16.22 -6.20 1.60
N ALA A 388 14.94 -5.97 1.34
CA ALA A 388 14.45 -4.72 0.76
C ALA A 388 14.00 -3.70 1.82
N ALA A 389 14.32 -3.91 3.10
CA ALA A 389 13.93 -3.01 4.18
C ALA A 389 15.09 -2.62 5.08
N SER A 390 14.95 -1.51 5.77
CA SER A 390 15.90 -1.06 6.79
C SER A 390 15.70 -1.84 8.11
N THR A 391 16.14 -3.10 8.08
CA THR A 391 16.06 -4.06 9.17
C THR A 391 17.24 -5.03 9.13
N ALA A 392 17.20 -6.09 9.95
CA ALA A 392 18.23 -7.11 9.99
C ALA A 392 17.83 -8.38 9.25
N SER A 393 18.79 -9.12 8.72
CA SER A 393 18.64 -10.46 8.15
C SER A 393 19.74 -11.41 8.64
N ILE A 394 19.44 -12.73 8.65
CA ILE A 394 20.38 -13.80 9.04
C ILE A 394 20.52 -14.76 7.86
N GLY A 395 21.75 -14.92 7.37
CA GLY A 395 22.03 -15.73 6.19
C GLY A 395 21.17 -15.29 5.01
N ASP A 396 20.73 -16.26 4.19
CA ASP A 396 19.80 -16.05 3.07
C ASP A 396 18.35 -16.41 3.45
N ALA A 397 17.98 -16.25 4.72
CA ALA A 397 16.68 -16.68 5.23
C ALA A 397 15.67 -15.54 5.23
N ALA A 398 14.58 -15.74 4.50
CA ALA A 398 13.39 -14.90 4.60
C ALA A 398 12.57 -15.25 5.85
N CYS A 399 11.90 -14.25 6.44
CA CYS A 399 10.93 -14.44 7.52
C CYS A 399 9.52 -14.80 7.00
N GLY A 400 9.33 -14.84 5.71
CA GLY A 400 8.12 -15.19 4.98
C GLY A 400 8.34 -14.93 3.50
N GLU A 401 7.65 -15.68 2.66
CA GLU A 401 7.77 -15.57 1.20
C GLU A 401 6.40 -15.38 0.55
N PRO A 402 6.32 -14.63 -0.56
CA PRO A 402 5.11 -14.58 -1.36
C PRO A 402 4.80 -15.95 -1.98
N LEU A 403 3.53 -16.33 -2.00
CA LEU A 403 3.06 -17.53 -2.66
C LEU A 403 3.48 -17.54 -4.14
N ARG A 404 3.76 -18.72 -4.67
CA ARG A 404 4.17 -18.94 -6.07
C ARG A 404 3.29 -19.96 -6.76
N GLY A 405 3.40 -20.08 -8.07
CA GLY A 405 2.77 -21.11 -8.88
C GLY A 405 1.24 -21.13 -8.77
N PHE A 406 0.67 -22.34 -8.57
CA PHE A 406 -0.78 -22.54 -8.50
C PHE A 406 -1.42 -21.80 -7.32
N ALA A 407 -0.79 -21.82 -6.14
CA ALA A 407 -1.31 -21.14 -4.96
C ALA A 407 -1.42 -19.63 -5.17
N ALA A 408 -0.40 -18.99 -5.76
CA ALA A 408 -0.46 -17.57 -6.11
C ALA A 408 -1.54 -17.25 -7.15
N ARG A 409 -1.78 -18.14 -8.13
CA ARG A 409 -2.86 -17.96 -9.12
C ARG A 409 -4.25 -18.08 -8.49
N ALA A 410 -4.41 -18.96 -7.52
CA ALA A 410 -5.70 -19.21 -6.87
C ALA A 410 -6.01 -18.19 -5.77
N LEU A 411 -5.02 -17.81 -4.95
CA LEU A 411 -5.18 -17.01 -3.74
C LEU A 411 -4.66 -15.57 -3.88
N GLY A 412 -4.03 -15.24 -5.01
CA GLY A 412 -3.26 -14.01 -5.18
C GLY A 412 -1.84 -14.12 -4.59
N PRO A 413 -1.01 -13.09 -4.74
CA PRO A 413 0.38 -13.07 -4.27
C PRO A 413 0.47 -12.83 -2.75
N ARG A 414 -0.30 -13.56 -1.95
CA ARG A 414 -0.25 -13.51 -0.48
C ARG A 414 1.11 -13.94 0.01
N LEU A 415 1.47 -13.52 1.22
CA LEU A 415 2.55 -14.19 1.93
C LEU A 415 2.10 -15.60 2.32
N ASP A 416 3.05 -16.53 2.40
CA ASP A 416 2.83 -17.85 3.01
C ASP A 416 2.40 -17.70 4.48
N ASP A 417 2.05 -18.80 5.14
CA ASP A 417 1.61 -18.73 6.54
C ASP A 417 2.78 -18.25 7.43
N ILE A 418 2.71 -16.96 7.78
CA ILE A 418 3.69 -16.34 8.67
C ILE A 418 3.39 -16.81 10.09
N ALA A 419 4.33 -17.59 10.63
CA ALA A 419 4.20 -18.19 11.96
C ALA A 419 4.90 -17.40 13.06
N TYR A 420 5.58 -16.28 12.75
CA TYR A 420 6.32 -15.52 13.76
C TYR A 420 5.46 -14.47 14.47
N ARG A 421 5.85 -14.20 15.72
CA ARG A 421 5.27 -13.15 16.54
C ARG A 421 6.22 -11.97 16.63
N VAL A 422 5.65 -10.79 16.81
CA VAL A 422 6.39 -9.58 17.14
C VAL A 422 5.89 -9.05 18.48
N GLU A 423 6.81 -8.74 19.36
CA GLU A 423 6.56 -8.11 20.66
C GLU A 423 7.19 -6.73 20.66
N SER A 424 6.55 -5.77 21.31
CA SER A 424 7.11 -4.43 21.46
C SER A 424 6.77 -3.85 22.82
N ALA A 425 7.70 -3.06 23.36
CA ALA A 425 7.51 -2.28 24.57
C ALA A 425 8.07 -0.87 24.35
N ARG A 426 7.29 0.15 24.72
CA ARG A 426 7.66 1.55 24.64
C ARG A 426 7.75 2.15 26.03
N ARG A 427 8.77 2.99 26.27
CA ARG A 427 8.92 3.78 27.48
C ARG A 427 9.32 5.20 27.09
N GLU A 428 8.72 6.16 27.76
CA GLU A 428 9.04 7.58 27.66
C GLU A 428 9.66 8.04 28.98
N ALA A 429 10.77 8.76 28.89
CA ALA A 429 11.45 9.36 30.02
C ALA A 429 11.86 10.79 29.65
N ALA A 430 12.27 11.60 30.63
CA ALA A 430 12.64 12.99 30.40
C ALA A 430 13.82 13.16 29.42
N ASP A 431 14.74 12.20 29.39
CA ASP A 431 15.93 12.19 28.54
C ASP A 431 15.71 11.61 27.15
N GLY A 432 14.61 10.87 26.93
CA GLY A 432 14.36 10.27 25.62
C GLY A 432 13.24 9.24 25.57
N LEU A 433 13.09 8.69 24.38
CA LEU A 433 12.07 7.70 24.01
C LEU A 433 12.75 6.35 23.76
N TRP A 434 12.27 5.31 24.42
CA TRP A 434 12.76 3.95 24.28
C TRP A 434 11.71 3.09 23.56
N LEU A 435 12.15 2.30 22.58
CA LEU A 435 11.34 1.29 21.91
C LEU A 435 12.14 -0.01 21.83
N GLU A 436 11.63 -1.04 22.46
CA GLU A 436 12.17 -2.40 22.38
C GLU A 436 11.21 -3.24 21.54
N MET A 437 11.73 -3.93 20.54
CA MET A 437 10.97 -4.79 19.64
C MET A 437 11.70 -6.11 19.46
N ALA A 438 10.96 -7.19 19.28
CA ALA A 438 11.56 -8.48 19.00
C ALA A 438 10.64 -9.37 18.16
N HIS A 439 11.23 -10.24 17.35
CA HIS A 439 10.50 -11.27 16.61
C HIS A 439 11.22 -12.61 16.64
N ASP A 440 10.45 -13.69 16.49
CA ASP A 440 10.93 -15.07 16.50
C ASP A 440 10.96 -15.73 15.11
N GLY A 441 10.93 -14.94 14.04
CA GLY A 441 10.87 -15.42 12.66
C GLY A 441 12.04 -16.32 12.21
N TRP A 442 13.13 -16.33 12.96
CA TRP A 442 14.27 -17.21 12.72
C TRP A 442 14.44 -18.30 13.79
N ALA A 443 13.49 -18.42 14.73
CA ALA A 443 13.57 -19.41 15.82
C ALA A 443 13.53 -20.85 15.29
N GLU A 444 12.69 -21.15 14.31
CA GLU A 444 12.59 -22.48 13.71
C GLU A 444 13.86 -22.86 12.93
N ARG A 445 14.40 -21.94 12.13
CA ARG A 445 15.50 -22.23 11.21
C ARG A 445 16.88 -22.19 11.87
N PHE A 446 17.08 -21.24 12.79
CA PHE A 446 18.39 -20.97 13.41
C PHE A 446 18.38 -21.06 14.93
N GLY A 447 17.23 -21.24 15.58
CA GLY A 447 17.11 -21.16 17.04
C GLY A 447 17.35 -19.76 17.58
N LEU A 448 17.18 -18.71 16.77
CA LEU A 448 17.47 -17.32 17.13
C LEU A 448 16.22 -16.45 17.09
N ARG A 449 16.16 -15.52 18.03
CA ARG A 449 15.23 -14.39 18.08
C ARG A 449 16.00 -13.10 17.75
N HIS A 450 15.44 -12.24 16.93
CA HIS A 450 15.98 -10.90 16.70
C HIS A 450 15.29 -9.90 17.61
N GLU A 451 16.10 -9.12 18.32
CA GLU A 451 15.68 -8.02 19.20
C GLU A 451 16.29 -6.72 18.66
N ARG A 452 15.46 -5.71 18.48
CA ARG A 452 15.88 -4.35 18.11
C ARG A 452 15.48 -3.39 19.21
N LYS A 453 16.45 -2.66 19.76
CA LYS A 453 16.22 -1.59 20.70
C LYS A 453 16.55 -0.26 20.04
N LEU A 454 15.66 0.70 20.15
CA LEU A 454 15.84 2.06 19.69
C LEU A 454 15.75 3.00 20.90
N TYR A 455 16.66 3.96 20.93
CA TYR A 455 16.63 5.08 21.87
C TYR A 455 16.75 6.38 21.08
N LEU A 456 15.76 7.24 21.18
CA LEU A 456 15.77 8.57 20.62
C LEU A 456 15.98 9.59 21.75
N GLY A 457 17.18 10.15 21.81
CA GLY A 457 17.54 11.19 22.77
C GLY A 457 16.91 12.51 22.37
N VAL A 458 16.12 13.11 23.27
CA VAL A 458 15.41 14.36 22.99
C VAL A 458 16.37 15.55 23.01
N GLU A 459 17.22 15.65 24.03
CA GLU A 459 18.20 16.74 24.17
C GLU A 459 19.37 16.61 23.19
N ALA A 460 19.95 15.41 23.09
CA ALA A 460 21.08 15.13 22.23
C ALA A 460 20.69 15.02 20.75
N ASP A 461 19.39 14.95 20.45
CA ASP A 461 18.84 14.84 19.10
C ASP A 461 19.56 13.77 18.26
N GLU A 462 19.63 12.57 18.84
CA GLU A 462 20.33 11.41 18.26
C GLU A 462 19.50 10.14 18.39
N LEU A 463 19.63 9.26 17.40
CA LEU A 463 19.03 7.94 17.41
C LEU A 463 20.12 6.88 17.66
N ARG A 464 19.96 6.10 18.73
CA ARG A 464 20.80 4.93 19.01
C ARG A 464 19.99 3.66 18.76
N GLY A 465 20.64 2.66 18.19
CA GLY A 465 20.05 1.35 17.97
C GLY A 465 20.97 0.22 18.42
N GLU A 466 20.36 -0.86 18.84
CA GLU A 466 21.02 -2.14 19.13
C GLU A 466 20.19 -3.25 18.46
N ASP A 467 20.84 -4.05 17.62
CA ASP A 467 20.29 -5.27 17.05
C ASP A 467 20.98 -6.46 17.71
N ARG A 468 20.20 -7.33 18.35
CA ARG A 468 20.68 -8.52 19.05
C ARG A 468 20.02 -9.76 18.46
N PHE A 469 20.82 -10.79 18.21
CA PHE A 469 20.38 -12.11 17.81
C PHE A 469 20.59 -13.05 19.00
N ALA A 470 19.51 -13.35 19.72
CA ALA A 470 19.55 -14.11 20.96
C ALA A 470 19.09 -15.55 20.74
N PRO A 471 19.79 -16.56 21.28
CA PRO A 471 19.31 -17.95 21.28
C PRO A 471 17.95 -18.06 21.99
N VAL A 472 17.00 -18.78 21.38
CA VAL A 472 15.66 -19.03 21.97
C VAL A 472 15.70 -20.19 22.96
N ARG A 473 16.65 -21.12 22.81
CA ARG A 473 16.86 -22.27 23.69
C ARG A 473 18.34 -22.45 23.95
N GLU A 474 18.70 -22.90 25.16
CA GLU A 474 20.04 -23.42 25.41
C GLU A 474 20.21 -24.70 24.58
N THR A 475 21.04 -24.62 23.54
CA THR A 475 21.35 -25.77 22.71
C THR A 475 22.56 -26.50 23.29
N ALA A 476 22.32 -27.70 23.82
CA ALA A 476 23.37 -28.66 24.18
C ALA A 476 24.01 -29.33 22.95
N ASP A 477 23.75 -28.82 21.75
CA ASP A 477 24.07 -29.45 20.46
C ASP A 477 25.46 -28.99 19.94
N PRO A 478 26.31 -29.91 19.44
CA PRO A 478 27.52 -29.59 18.70
C PRO A 478 27.31 -28.67 17.48
N ALA A 479 26.10 -28.67 16.88
CA ALA A 479 25.66 -27.71 15.86
C ALA A 479 25.68 -26.24 16.36
N GLY A 480 25.61 -26.00 17.67
CA GLY A 480 25.72 -24.67 18.29
C GLY A 480 27.06 -23.94 18.05
N ARG A 481 28.07 -24.61 17.52
CA ARG A 481 29.34 -24.00 17.11
C ARG A 481 29.30 -23.36 15.73
N ARG A 482 28.20 -23.50 15.01
CA ARG A 482 28.04 -22.96 13.67
C ARG A 482 27.89 -21.43 13.73
N PHE A 483 28.66 -20.77 12.87
CA PHE A 483 28.52 -19.34 12.60
C PHE A 483 27.63 -19.14 11.37
N VAL A 484 26.73 -18.16 11.45
CA VAL A 484 25.88 -17.72 10.35
C VAL A 484 26.06 -16.22 10.17
N PRO A 485 26.25 -15.71 8.93
CA PRO A 485 26.35 -14.28 8.71
C PRO A 485 25.02 -13.58 9.02
N PHE A 486 25.09 -12.37 9.56
CA PHE A 486 23.97 -11.47 9.65
C PHE A 486 24.30 -10.13 9.02
N THR A 487 23.26 -9.41 8.60
CA THR A 487 23.39 -8.05 8.06
C THR A 487 22.27 -7.18 8.61
N VAL A 488 22.64 -6.02 9.16
CA VAL A 488 21.68 -4.94 9.43
C VAL A 488 21.78 -3.94 8.29
N ARG A 489 20.65 -3.63 7.65
CA ARG A 489 20.56 -2.75 6.47
C ARG A 489 19.91 -1.43 6.81
N PHE A 490 20.39 -0.37 6.17
CA PHE A 490 19.77 0.94 6.12
C PHE A 490 19.73 1.39 4.66
N HIS A 491 18.57 1.26 4.03
CA HIS A 491 18.35 1.79 2.68
C HIS A 491 18.24 3.31 2.78
N LEU A 492 18.94 4.01 1.92
CA LEU A 492 18.96 5.46 1.89
C LEU A 492 17.94 5.98 0.88
N HIS A 493 17.37 7.14 1.15
CA HIS A 493 16.54 7.84 0.17
C HIS A 493 17.37 8.26 -1.05
N ASP A 494 16.78 8.37 -2.22
CA ASP A 494 17.47 8.69 -3.48
C ASP A 494 18.12 10.10 -3.51
N GLU A 495 17.75 10.99 -2.58
CA GLU A 495 18.37 12.30 -2.40
C GLU A 495 19.58 12.28 -1.43
N VAL A 496 19.90 11.14 -0.83
CA VAL A 496 20.98 11.02 0.15
C VAL A 496 22.26 10.52 -0.51
N GLN A 497 23.34 11.25 -0.28
CA GLN A 497 24.69 10.86 -0.63
C GLN A 497 25.40 10.28 0.60
N ALA A 498 26.06 9.15 0.44
CA ALA A 498 26.74 8.47 1.52
C ALA A 498 28.22 8.26 1.23
N GLN A 499 29.05 8.40 2.26
CA GLN A 499 30.49 8.18 2.18
C GLN A 499 31.00 7.45 3.42
N VAL A 500 31.68 6.33 3.23
CA VAL A 500 32.37 5.62 4.32
C VAL A 500 33.60 6.42 4.76
N ALA A 501 33.73 6.65 6.05
CA ALA A 501 34.87 7.32 6.64
C ALA A 501 36.14 6.43 6.66
N ARG A 502 37.29 7.04 6.91
CA ARG A 502 38.59 6.32 6.94
C ARG A 502 38.68 5.22 8.01
N ASP A 503 37.92 5.38 9.09
CA ASP A 503 37.81 4.41 10.21
C ASP A 503 37.07 3.12 9.83
N ARG A 504 36.37 3.11 8.68
CA ARG A 504 35.51 2.01 8.21
C ARG A 504 34.45 1.55 9.22
N LYS A 505 34.11 2.41 10.16
CA LYS A 505 33.07 2.19 11.20
C LYS A 505 32.01 3.28 11.18
N SER A 506 32.23 4.32 10.37
CA SER A 506 31.38 5.49 10.26
C SER A 506 31.02 5.74 8.81
N VAL A 507 29.77 6.16 8.58
CA VAL A 507 29.28 6.60 7.28
C VAL A 507 28.70 8.01 7.44
N LEU A 508 29.17 8.94 6.62
CA LEU A 508 28.62 10.28 6.53
C LEU A 508 27.49 10.28 5.50
N LEU A 509 26.30 10.68 5.94
CA LEU A 509 25.10 10.82 5.13
C LEU A 509 24.80 12.30 4.95
N ARG A 510 24.61 12.75 3.71
CA ARG A 510 24.29 14.15 3.37
C ARG A 510 23.16 14.21 2.37
N PHE A 511 22.34 15.22 2.47
CA PHE A 511 21.43 15.56 1.40
C PHE A 511 22.17 16.40 0.34
N GLY A 512 21.90 16.13 -0.93
CA GLY A 512 22.57 16.88 -2.00
C GLY A 512 22.38 18.39 -1.84
N GLY A 513 23.51 19.14 -1.86
CA GLY A 513 23.52 20.59 -1.72
C GLY A 513 23.58 21.12 -0.29
N ASP A 514 23.59 20.27 0.74
CA ASP A 514 23.70 20.69 2.14
C ASP A 514 25.10 20.46 2.72
N ASP A 515 25.60 21.44 3.46
CA ASP A 515 26.82 21.29 4.28
C ASP A 515 26.56 20.46 5.55
N HIS A 516 25.29 20.34 5.95
CA HIS A 516 24.90 19.57 7.14
C HIS A 516 24.82 18.09 6.81
N GLY A 517 25.40 17.25 7.66
CA GLY A 517 25.41 15.81 7.50
C GLY A 517 24.96 15.07 8.77
N TRP A 518 24.81 13.75 8.61
CA TRP A 518 24.50 12.83 9.69
C TRP A 518 25.52 11.72 9.72
N TRP A 519 26.08 11.45 10.89
CA TRP A 519 26.98 10.33 11.09
C TRP A 519 26.22 9.08 11.52
N LEU A 520 26.33 8.03 10.73
CA LEU A 520 25.95 6.68 11.14
C LEU A 520 27.24 5.94 11.55
N ARG A 521 27.39 5.65 12.84
CA ARG A 521 28.53 4.95 13.43
C ARG A 521 28.12 3.60 13.98
N SER A 522 28.99 2.59 13.91
CA SER A 522 28.68 1.24 14.40
C SER A 522 29.89 0.51 14.92
N ASP A 523 29.66 -0.44 15.86
CA ASP A 523 30.64 -1.44 16.32
C ASP A 523 30.62 -2.73 15.48
N ALA A 524 29.89 -2.78 14.35
CA ALA A 524 29.83 -3.94 13.47
C ALA A 524 31.23 -4.41 13.02
N LEU A 525 31.33 -5.69 12.68
CA LEU A 525 32.59 -6.25 12.16
C LEU A 525 33.03 -5.51 10.88
N GLU A 526 32.08 -5.27 9.99
CA GLU A 526 32.28 -4.59 8.71
C GLU A 526 31.14 -3.59 8.44
N VAL A 527 31.49 -2.41 7.92
CA VAL A 527 30.56 -1.37 7.47
C VAL A 527 30.84 -1.06 6.01
N THR A 528 29.86 -1.28 5.13
CA THR A 528 29.99 -1.08 3.68
C THR A 528 28.84 -0.26 3.11
N LEU A 529 29.07 0.33 1.94
CA LEU A 529 28.05 0.92 1.08
C LEU A 529 27.87 0.04 -0.15
N GLU A 530 26.62 -0.27 -0.46
CA GLU A 530 26.28 -1.03 -1.68
C GLU A 530 25.16 -0.32 -2.45
N PRO A 531 25.05 -0.59 -3.76
CA PRO A 531 23.93 -0.13 -4.56
C PRO A 531 22.61 -0.64 -3.98
N SER A 532 21.57 0.18 -4.11
CA SER A 532 20.21 -0.13 -3.73
C SER A 532 19.21 0.49 -4.71
N VAL A 533 17.94 0.21 -4.51
CA VAL A 533 16.83 0.80 -5.25
C VAL A 533 15.76 1.25 -4.28
N HIS A 534 15.19 2.43 -4.52
CA HIS A 534 14.01 2.91 -3.84
C HIS A 534 12.89 3.12 -4.86
N TYR A 535 11.75 2.46 -4.67
CA TYR A 535 10.58 2.65 -5.52
C TYR A 535 9.77 3.86 -5.06
N ARG A 536 9.55 4.79 -5.99
CA ARG A 536 8.75 5.98 -5.75
C ARG A 536 7.70 6.11 -6.85
N LEU A 537 6.42 6.12 -6.48
CA LEU A 537 5.30 6.12 -7.41
C LEU A 537 5.43 5.04 -8.49
N GLY A 538 5.76 3.83 -8.07
CA GLY A 538 5.95 2.67 -8.94
C GLY A 538 7.20 2.70 -9.82
N GLN A 539 8.04 3.75 -9.72
CA GLN A 539 9.27 3.89 -10.51
C GLN A 539 10.51 3.60 -9.67
N PRO A 540 11.43 2.74 -10.15
CA PRO A 540 12.70 2.48 -9.45
C PRO A 540 13.62 3.69 -9.54
N ARG A 541 14.20 4.09 -8.41
CA ARG A 541 15.23 5.13 -8.29
C ARG A 541 16.50 4.48 -7.76
N PRO A 542 17.63 4.62 -8.45
CA PRO A 542 18.91 4.12 -7.94
C PRO A 542 19.27 4.89 -6.67
N THR A 543 19.74 4.17 -5.66
CA THR A 543 20.23 4.72 -4.40
C THR A 543 21.33 3.83 -3.81
N GLN A 544 21.66 4.03 -2.54
CA GLN A 544 22.64 3.26 -1.79
C GLN A 544 22.00 2.69 -0.51
N GLN A 545 22.67 1.71 0.06
CA GLN A 545 22.35 1.18 1.39
C GLN A 545 23.63 1.06 2.21
N VAL A 546 23.52 1.32 3.51
CA VAL A 546 24.57 1.03 4.49
C VAL A 546 24.34 -0.38 5.03
N LEU A 547 25.38 -1.20 5.02
CA LEU A 547 25.35 -2.57 5.55
C LEU A 547 26.28 -2.68 6.75
N LEU A 548 25.73 -3.12 7.88
CA LEU A 548 26.46 -3.52 9.06
C LEU A 548 26.51 -5.04 9.08
N ARG A 549 27.67 -5.62 8.83
CA ARG A 549 27.85 -7.08 8.74
C ARG A 549 28.53 -7.66 9.96
N GLY A 550 28.15 -8.87 10.29
CA GLY A 550 28.75 -9.65 11.36
C GLY A 550 28.43 -11.13 11.23
N GLN A 551 28.84 -11.88 12.21
CA GLN A 551 28.55 -13.30 12.33
C GLN A 551 27.88 -13.59 13.67
N VAL A 552 26.87 -14.40 13.68
CA VAL A 552 26.20 -14.88 14.88
C VAL A 552 26.59 -16.33 15.12
N ARG A 553 27.09 -16.60 16.33
CA ARG A 553 27.24 -17.98 16.81
C ARG A 553 25.91 -18.45 17.38
N LEU A 554 25.38 -19.55 16.84
CA LEU A 554 24.00 -19.96 17.14
C LEU A 554 23.77 -20.25 18.63
N SER A 555 24.81 -20.69 19.37
CA SER A 555 24.73 -20.99 20.81
C SER A 555 24.87 -19.75 21.73
N GLU A 556 25.49 -18.67 21.25
CA GLU A 556 25.85 -17.51 22.09
C GLU A 556 25.09 -16.25 21.65
N GLY A 557 24.66 -16.24 20.38
CA GLY A 557 24.08 -15.06 19.79
C GLY A 557 25.13 -14.06 19.28
N ALA A 558 24.64 -12.88 18.90
CA ALA A 558 25.46 -11.74 18.52
C ALA A 558 24.71 -10.43 18.81
N ARG A 559 25.46 -9.35 18.83
CA ARG A 559 24.93 -8.00 19.01
C ARG A 559 25.71 -7.02 18.17
N VAL A 560 25.01 -6.04 17.59
CA VAL A 560 25.61 -4.89 16.92
C VAL A 560 24.89 -3.62 17.39
N ARG A 561 25.67 -2.59 17.65
CA ARG A 561 25.18 -1.26 18.04
C ARG A 561 25.47 -0.26 16.95
N TRP A 562 24.58 0.71 16.83
CA TRP A 562 24.75 1.80 15.90
C TRP A 562 24.15 3.09 16.46
N LYS A 563 24.64 4.21 15.93
CA LYS A 563 24.22 5.56 16.34
C LYS A 563 24.13 6.46 15.13
N LEU A 564 22.99 7.14 14.99
CA LEU A 564 22.78 8.22 14.04
C LEU A 564 22.78 9.54 14.82
N SER A 565 23.68 10.46 14.47
CA SER A 565 23.76 11.78 15.10
C SER A 565 24.16 12.84 14.11
N SER A 566 23.72 14.09 14.36
CA SER A 566 24.12 15.24 13.56
C SER A 566 25.65 15.34 13.44
N ALA A 567 26.15 15.62 12.25
CA ALA A 567 27.53 16.04 12.07
C ALA A 567 27.60 17.53 12.46
N ALA A 568 28.36 17.87 13.49
CA ALA A 568 28.67 19.27 13.75
C ALA A 568 29.25 19.89 12.47
N ARG A 569 28.90 21.15 12.17
CA ARG A 569 29.67 21.92 11.19
C ARG A 569 31.13 21.75 11.54
N ALA A 570 31.93 21.23 10.62
CA ALA A 570 33.37 21.31 10.77
C ALA A 570 33.66 22.82 10.93
N ASP A 571 34.20 23.20 12.09
CA ASP A 571 34.68 24.55 12.29
C ASP A 571 35.54 24.86 11.07
N ALA A 572 35.17 25.87 10.31
CA ALA A 572 35.98 26.36 9.21
C ALA A 572 37.36 26.70 9.81
N PRO A 573 38.47 26.20 9.25
CA PRO A 573 39.77 26.58 9.73
C PRO A 573 39.86 28.09 9.67
N SER A 574 40.04 28.70 10.86
CA SER A 574 40.33 30.12 11.03
C SER A 574 41.59 30.55 10.28
#